data_1673dd6e32990445446043fc7892fbf3
#
_entry.id   1673dd6e32990445446043fc7892fbf3
#
_cell.length_a   1.000
_cell.length_b   1.000
_cell.length_c   1.000
_cell.angle_alpha   90.00
_cell.angle_beta   90.00
_cell.angle_gamma   90.00
#
_symmetry.space_group_name_H-M   'P 1'
#
loop_
_entity.id
_entity.type
_entity.pdbx_description
1 polymer ?
#
loop_
_entity_poly.entity_id
_entity_poly.type
_entity_poly.pdbx_seq_one_letter_code
_entity_poly.pdbx_strand_id
1 'polypeptide(L)'
;TTWSRGLGDVYKRQNDKSLPRMMSIQNPYSLLNRSYEVGLAEVSIREEIGCLSYSPLASGYLSGKYRNGKFPKGSRMERDFDFWTRYRKPNTEKAVEEYYKISKKYDLDMSQMSIKFCEEQEFMTSVIIGATTMEQLKTNIESVKVKLSEEVIKEINNVQKIYPNPCP
;
A
#
# COMPACT_ATOMS: atom_id res chain seq x y z
N THR A 1 -13.00 -20.28 -23.89
CA THR A 1 -12.84 -19.76 -22.51
C THR A 1 -11.53 -19.01 -22.41
N THR A 2 -11.61 -17.70 -22.44
CA THR A 2 -10.49 -16.83 -22.13
C THR A 2 -10.22 -16.88 -20.63
N TRP A 3 -9.41 -17.81 -20.21
CA TRP A 3 -8.85 -17.79 -18.87
C TRP A 3 -7.96 -16.55 -18.76
N SER A 4 -8.17 -15.76 -17.71
CA SER A 4 -7.24 -14.71 -17.31
C SER A 4 -5.90 -15.38 -16.97
N ARG A 5 -5.05 -15.45 -17.95
CA ARG A 5 -3.70 -15.95 -17.80
C ARG A 5 -2.87 -14.79 -17.29
N GLY A 6 -2.10 -15.02 -16.26
CA GLY A 6 -1.37 -13.97 -15.57
C GLY A 6 -0.42 -13.15 -16.45
N LEU A 7 0.25 -12.21 -15.86
CA LEU A 7 1.17 -11.27 -16.49
C LEU A 7 2.23 -11.96 -17.38
N GLY A 8 2.71 -13.14 -16.99
CA GLY A 8 3.65 -13.94 -17.76
C GLY A 8 3.14 -14.37 -19.15
N ASP A 9 1.84 -14.70 -19.28
CA ASP A 9 1.25 -15.04 -20.59
C ASP A 9 1.09 -13.80 -21.48
N VAL A 10 0.88 -12.63 -20.92
CA VAL A 10 0.87 -11.36 -21.66
C VAL A 10 2.24 -11.12 -22.30
N TYR A 11 3.32 -11.29 -21.55
CA TYR A 11 4.68 -11.14 -22.05
C TYR A 11 5.03 -12.14 -23.11
N LYS A 12 4.70 -13.41 -22.89
CA LYS A 12 4.92 -14.46 -23.90
C LYS A 12 4.25 -14.08 -25.23
N ARG A 13 2.99 -13.64 -25.20
CA ARG A 13 2.27 -13.20 -26.39
C ARG A 13 2.87 -11.96 -27.03
N GLN A 14 3.36 -11.02 -26.24
CA GLN A 14 4.03 -9.83 -26.76
C GLN A 14 5.32 -10.20 -27.49
N ASN A 15 6.13 -11.10 -26.94
CA ASN A 15 7.35 -11.59 -27.57
C ASN A 15 7.05 -12.40 -28.84
N ASP A 16 6.10 -13.35 -28.75
CA ASP A 16 5.74 -14.24 -29.88
C ASP A 16 5.17 -13.46 -31.09
N LYS A 17 4.56 -12.28 -30.85
CA LYS A 17 3.92 -11.47 -31.90
C LYS A 17 4.62 -10.14 -32.17
N SER A 18 5.82 -9.95 -31.67
CA SER A 18 6.55 -8.67 -31.74
C SER A 18 5.71 -7.45 -31.30
N LEU A 19 4.88 -7.64 -30.27
CA LEU A 19 4.05 -6.58 -29.71
C LEU A 19 4.85 -5.75 -28.68
N PRO A 20 4.47 -4.48 -28.44
CA PRO A 20 5.10 -3.68 -27.40
C PRO A 20 5.02 -4.35 -26.03
N ARG A 21 6.13 -4.35 -25.28
CA ARG A 21 6.15 -4.83 -23.88
C ARG A 21 5.41 -3.87 -22.97
N MET A 22 4.76 -4.42 -21.93
CA MET A 22 4.27 -3.65 -20.81
C MET A 22 5.43 -3.05 -20.03
N MET A 23 5.37 -1.74 -19.76
CA MET A 23 6.42 -1.01 -19.03
C MET A 23 6.12 -0.92 -17.55
N SER A 24 4.84 -0.90 -17.16
CA SER A 24 4.42 -0.77 -15.79
C SER A 24 3.04 -1.35 -15.54
N ILE A 25 2.75 -1.65 -14.29
CA ILE A 25 1.42 -2.01 -13.79
C ILE A 25 1.02 -1.08 -12.66
N GLN A 26 -0.23 -0.64 -12.64
CA GLN A 26 -0.78 0.09 -11.51
C GLN A 26 -1.62 -0.86 -10.65
N ASN A 27 -1.29 -0.96 -9.35
CA ASN A 27 -1.94 -1.89 -8.43
C ASN A 27 -2.09 -1.30 -7.02
N PRO A 28 -3.12 -1.68 -6.23
CA PRO A 28 -3.19 -1.29 -4.83
C PRO A 28 -2.07 -1.95 -4.04
N TYR A 29 -1.38 -1.16 -3.22
CA TYR A 29 -0.38 -1.68 -2.30
C TYR A 29 -0.25 -0.79 -1.07
N SER A 30 -0.32 -1.39 0.10
CA SER A 30 -0.20 -0.71 1.40
C SER A 30 0.08 -1.71 2.52
N LEU A 31 0.36 -1.24 3.72
CA LEU A 31 0.47 -2.10 4.92
C LEU A 31 -0.80 -2.93 5.22
N LEU A 32 -1.97 -2.54 4.69
CA LEU A 32 -3.23 -3.28 4.86
C LEU A 32 -3.58 -4.16 3.66
N ASN A 33 -2.84 -4.03 2.56
CA ASN A 33 -3.01 -4.84 1.36
C ASN A 33 -1.65 -5.12 0.71
N ARG A 34 -1.10 -6.28 1.01
CA ARG A 34 0.18 -6.77 0.47
C ARG A 34 -0.03 -7.96 -0.49
N SER A 35 -1.25 -8.08 -1.05
CA SER A 35 -1.59 -9.18 -1.98
C SER A 35 -0.72 -9.21 -3.23
N TYR A 36 -0.15 -8.09 -3.64
CA TYR A 36 0.80 -7.99 -4.75
C TYR A 36 2.05 -8.88 -4.53
N GLU A 37 2.49 -9.05 -3.29
CA GLU A 37 3.66 -9.87 -2.94
C GLU A 37 3.46 -11.37 -3.17
N VAL A 38 2.21 -11.84 -3.26
CA VAL A 38 1.91 -13.29 -3.37
C VAL A 38 2.34 -13.89 -4.72
N GLY A 39 2.57 -13.08 -5.74
CA GLY A 39 3.00 -13.57 -7.05
C GLY A 39 3.38 -12.47 -8.03
N LEU A 40 2.64 -11.37 -8.07
CA LEU A 40 2.90 -10.28 -9.02
C LEU A 40 4.23 -9.59 -8.77
N ALA A 41 4.70 -9.50 -7.53
CA ALA A 41 5.99 -8.91 -7.19
C ALA A 41 7.13 -9.67 -7.87
N GLU A 42 7.16 -11.00 -7.75
CA GLU A 42 8.18 -11.83 -8.40
C GLU A 42 8.14 -11.68 -9.92
N VAL A 43 6.95 -11.71 -10.52
CA VAL A 43 6.79 -11.51 -11.96
C VAL A 43 7.30 -10.13 -12.39
N SER A 44 6.96 -9.09 -11.63
CA SER A 44 7.42 -7.72 -11.91
C SER A 44 8.93 -7.59 -11.90
N ILE A 45 9.60 -8.17 -10.90
CA ILE A 45 11.07 -8.16 -10.79
C ILE A 45 11.69 -8.93 -11.95
N ARG A 46 11.24 -10.15 -12.22
CA ARG A 46 11.80 -11.00 -13.29
C ARG A 46 11.60 -10.46 -14.69
N GLU A 47 10.48 -9.80 -14.93
CA GLU A 47 10.12 -9.24 -16.23
C GLU A 47 10.49 -7.75 -16.36
N GLU A 48 11.13 -7.18 -15.35
CA GLU A 48 11.54 -5.77 -15.30
C GLU A 48 10.36 -4.80 -15.51
N ILE A 49 9.21 -5.08 -14.87
CA ILE A 49 8.01 -4.24 -14.95
C ILE A 49 7.89 -3.39 -13.71
N GLY A 50 7.80 -2.08 -13.89
CA GLY A 50 7.58 -1.18 -12.79
C GLY A 50 6.18 -1.30 -12.15
N CYS A 51 6.10 -1.30 -10.82
CA CYS A 51 4.84 -1.15 -10.09
C CYS A 51 4.60 0.31 -9.72
N LEU A 52 3.43 0.82 -10.11
CA LEU A 52 2.91 2.11 -9.66
C LEU A 52 1.84 1.84 -8.62
N SER A 53 2.17 1.94 -7.33
CA SER A 53 1.19 1.63 -6.29
C SER A 53 0.24 2.78 -6.02
N TYR A 54 -1.04 2.48 -5.86
CA TYR A 54 -2.03 3.44 -5.39
C TYR A 54 -2.58 3.06 -4.02
N SER A 55 -3.17 4.04 -3.32
CA SER A 55 -3.72 3.91 -1.97
C SER A 55 -2.70 3.47 -0.89
N PRO A 56 -1.49 4.01 -0.85
CA PRO A 56 -0.48 3.62 0.15
C PRO A 56 -0.94 3.90 1.58
N LEU A 57 -1.86 4.85 1.77
CA LEU A 57 -2.47 5.18 3.07
C LEU A 57 -3.84 4.51 3.29
N ALA A 58 -4.22 3.53 2.45
CA ALA A 58 -5.49 2.79 2.59
C ALA A 58 -6.68 3.74 2.83
N SER A 59 -6.89 4.70 1.92
CA SER A 59 -7.93 5.74 2.01
C SER A 59 -7.87 6.60 3.29
N GLY A 60 -6.71 6.67 3.94
CA GLY A 60 -6.46 7.46 5.13
C GLY A 60 -6.47 6.67 6.44
N TYR A 61 -6.72 5.37 6.42
CA TYR A 61 -6.63 4.54 7.64
C TYR A 61 -5.21 4.54 8.22
N LEU A 62 -4.21 4.46 7.36
CA LEU A 62 -2.79 4.47 7.75
C LEU A 62 -2.23 5.87 8.09
N SER A 63 -3.08 6.89 8.14
CA SER A 63 -2.74 8.16 8.81
C SER A 63 -3.13 8.19 10.28
N GLY A 64 -3.82 7.16 10.77
CA GLY A 64 -4.28 7.06 12.14
C GLY A 64 -5.52 7.90 12.48
N LYS A 65 -6.03 8.75 11.56
CA LYS A 65 -7.14 9.68 11.84
C LYS A 65 -8.49 9.00 12.11
N TYR A 66 -8.66 7.75 11.69
CA TYR A 66 -9.91 6.98 11.88
C TYR A 66 -9.86 6.05 13.10
N ARG A 67 -8.78 6.05 13.86
CA ARG A 67 -8.64 5.23 15.07
C ARG A 67 -9.72 5.54 16.07
N ASN A 68 -10.11 4.51 16.84
CA ASN A 68 -11.17 4.60 17.85
C ASN A 68 -12.53 5.04 17.27
N GLY A 69 -12.84 4.66 16.03
CA GLY A 69 -14.10 4.98 15.37
C GLY A 69 -14.32 6.46 15.06
N LYS A 70 -13.25 7.27 15.03
CA LYS A 70 -13.36 8.69 14.70
C LYS A 70 -13.47 8.89 13.19
N PHE A 71 -14.41 9.74 12.78
CA PHE A 71 -14.57 10.16 11.38
C PHE A 71 -14.53 11.69 11.30
N PRO A 72 -13.34 12.30 11.21
CA PRO A 72 -13.22 13.76 11.16
C PRO A 72 -14.05 14.37 10.04
N LYS A 73 -14.66 15.54 10.29
CA LYS A 73 -15.48 16.28 9.32
C LYS A 73 -14.69 16.54 8.03
N GLY A 74 -15.35 16.30 6.89
CA GLY A 74 -14.76 16.43 5.56
C GLY A 74 -13.83 15.26 5.16
N SER A 75 -13.67 14.25 6.02
CA SER A 75 -12.91 13.04 5.67
C SER A 75 -13.70 12.12 4.74
N ARG A 76 -12.98 11.24 4.02
CA ARG A 76 -13.63 10.25 3.12
C ARG A 76 -14.61 9.34 3.86
N MET A 77 -14.27 8.91 5.07
CA MET A 77 -15.12 8.01 5.85
C MET A 77 -16.35 8.70 6.41
N GLU A 78 -16.30 10.01 6.65
CA GLU A 78 -17.48 10.77 7.08
C GLU A 78 -18.42 11.02 5.91
N ARG A 79 -17.86 11.33 4.73
CA ARG A 79 -18.64 11.66 3.53
C ARG A 79 -19.27 10.46 2.84
N ASP A 80 -18.48 9.38 2.67
CA ASP A 80 -18.78 8.26 1.79
C ASP A 80 -18.67 6.92 2.54
N PHE A 81 -19.19 6.87 3.77
CA PHE A 81 -19.05 5.74 4.70
C PHE A 81 -19.40 4.39 4.09
N ASP A 82 -20.51 4.30 3.36
CA ASP A 82 -20.99 3.05 2.78
C ASP A 82 -20.20 2.59 1.55
N PHE A 83 -19.49 3.49 0.90
CA PHE A 83 -18.64 3.17 -0.24
C PHE A 83 -17.35 2.44 0.19
N TRP A 84 -16.80 2.77 1.37
CA TRP A 84 -15.49 2.30 1.83
C TRP A 84 -15.56 1.05 2.70
N THR A 85 -16.49 0.12 2.43
CA THR A 85 -16.74 -1.09 3.23
C THR A 85 -15.53 -1.99 3.41
N ARG A 86 -14.61 -2.05 2.40
CA ARG A 86 -13.41 -2.89 2.46
C ARG A 86 -12.52 -2.58 3.67
N TYR A 87 -12.50 -1.33 4.14
CA TYR A 87 -11.67 -0.88 5.25
C TYR A 87 -12.33 -1.02 6.63
N ARG A 88 -13.60 -1.44 6.68
CA ARG A 88 -14.39 -1.57 7.93
C ARG A 88 -14.46 -3.01 8.45
N LYS A 89 -13.44 -3.79 8.16
CA LYS A 89 -13.36 -5.18 8.64
C LYS A 89 -12.73 -5.22 10.05
N PRO A 90 -13.11 -6.19 10.90
CA PRO A 90 -12.61 -6.27 12.29
C PRO A 90 -11.09 -6.30 12.41
N ASN A 91 -10.40 -6.95 11.47
CA ASN A 91 -8.95 -7.03 11.48
C ASN A 91 -8.26 -5.76 10.98
N THR A 92 -8.97 -4.89 10.25
CA THR A 92 -8.44 -3.60 9.79
C THR A 92 -8.07 -2.71 10.96
N GLU A 93 -9.01 -2.50 11.89
CA GLU A 93 -8.77 -1.65 13.06
C GLU A 93 -7.64 -2.19 13.94
N LYS A 94 -7.61 -3.51 14.15
CA LYS A 94 -6.54 -4.16 14.91
C LYS A 94 -5.17 -3.95 14.27
N ALA A 95 -5.05 -4.18 12.96
CA ALA A 95 -3.81 -3.97 12.23
C ALA A 95 -3.36 -2.50 12.26
N VAL A 96 -4.28 -1.56 12.04
CA VAL A 96 -4.02 -0.11 12.11
C VAL A 96 -3.50 0.28 13.49
N GLU A 97 -4.08 -0.27 14.57
CA GLU A 97 -3.62 0.01 15.94
C GLU A 97 -2.21 -0.50 16.19
N GLU A 98 -1.87 -1.70 15.70
CA GLU A 98 -0.50 -2.22 15.82
C GLU A 98 0.50 -1.37 15.02
N TYR A 99 0.18 -0.98 13.78
CA TYR A 99 1.04 -0.06 13.01
C TYR A 99 1.19 1.30 13.69
N TYR A 100 0.14 1.80 14.33
CA TYR A 100 0.24 3.03 15.12
C TYR A 100 1.19 2.87 16.32
N LYS A 101 1.12 1.76 17.06
CA LYS A 101 2.05 1.48 18.16
C LYS A 101 3.50 1.44 17.68
N ILE A 102 3.77 0.80 16.52
CA ILE A 102 5.09 0.79 15.90
C ILE A 102 5.55 2.23 15.61
N SER A 103 4.71 3.03 14.94
CA SER A 103 5.08 4.41 14.62
C SER A 103 5.43 5.22 15.87
N LYS A 104 4.69 5.06 16.97
CA LYS A 104 4.97 5.74 18.24
C LYS A 104 6.23 5.24 18.94
N LYS A 105 6.45 3.94 18.91
CA LYS A 105 7.63 3.32 19.51
C LYS A 105 8.94 3.82 18.92
N TYR A 106 8.94 4.09 17.61
CA TYR A 106 10.12 4.52 16.86
C TYR A 106 10.10 6.02 16.48
N ASP A 107 9.21 6.81 17.09
CA ASP A 107 9.05 8.25 16.84
C ASP A 107 8.88 8.60 15.35
N LEU A 108 8.06 7.81 14.64
CA LEU A 108 7.75 7.98 13.23
C LEU A 108 6.34 8.58 13.06
N ASP A 109 6.13 9.40 12.04
CA ASP A 109 4.78 9.68 11.55
C ASP A 109 4.24 8.43 10.85
N MET A 110 3.01 8.04 11.19
CA MET A 110 2.41 6.80 10.68
C MET A 110 2.19 6.84 9.17
N SER A 111 1.83 8.00 8.61
CA SER A 111 1.65 8.16 7.17
C SER A 111 2.98 8.03 6.43
N GLN A 112 4.02 8.69 6.95
CA GLN A 112 5.35 8.63 6.37
C GLN A 112 5.94 7.22 6.44
N MET A 113 5.80 6.53 7.58
CA MET A 113 6.21 5.13 7.74
C MET A 113 5.52 4.23 6.71
N SER A 114 4.21 4.42 6.50
CA SER A 114 3.42 3.61 5.57
C SER A 114 3.79 3.85 4.11
N ILE A 115 4.01 5.11 3.72
CA ILE A 115 4.44 5.46 2.36
C ILE A 115 5.86 4.94 2.11
N LYS A 116 6.77 5.17 3.07
CA LYS A 116 8.16 4.73 2.97
C LYS A 116 8.28 3.22 2.86
N PHE A 117 7.49 2.47 3.63
CA PHE A 117 7.42 1.02 3.48
C PHE A 117 7.06 0.58 2.06
N CYS A 118 6.08 1.26 1.43
CA CYS A 118 5.71 0.96 0.04
C CYS A 118 6.84 1.29 -0.94
N GLU A 119 7.52 2.43 -0.74
CA GLU A 119 8.60 2.91 -1.59
C GLU A 119 9.82 1.98 -1.59
N GLU A 120 10.16 1.39 -0.45
CA GLU A 120 11.35 0.53 -0.28
C GLU A 120 11.19 -0.89 -0.84
N GLN A 121 10.03 -1.23 -1.43
CA GLN A 121 9.88 -2.55 -2.05
C GLN A 121 10.64 -2.65 -3.37
N GLU A 122 11.36 -3.74 -3.59
CA GLU A 122 12.19 -3.95 -4.80
C GLU A 122 11.40 -3.83 -6.11
N PHE A 123 10.14 -4.25 -6.11
CA PHE A 123 9.24 -4.15 -7.27
C PHE A 123 8.63 -2.76 -7.47
N MET A 124 8.85 -1.82 -6.55
CA MET A 124 8.19 -0.52 -6.57
C MET A 124 8.94 0.49 -7.44
N THR A 125 8.25 1.07 -8.41
CA THR A 125 8.77 2.17 -9.21
C THR A 125 8.33 3.53 -8.69
N SER A 126 7.05 3.64 -8.29
CA SER A 126 6.51 4.89 -7.75
C SER A 126 5.30 4.64 -6.87
N VAL A 127 5.17 5.44 -5.82
CA VAL A 127 4.03 5.43 -4.91
C VAL A 127 3.13 6.61 -5.22
N ILE A 128 1.90 6.34 -5.67
CA ILE A 128 0.92 7.36 -6.02
C ILE A 128 0.26 7.88 -4.74
N ILE A 129 0.57 9.09 -4.37
CA ILE A 129 0.02 9.76 -3.19
C ILE A 129 -1.12 10.71 -3.56
N GLY A 130 -2.01 10.97 -2.59
CA GLY A 130 -3.05 11.98 -2.68
C GLY A 130 -3.12 12.79 -1.40
N ALA A 131 -3.47 14.07 -1.52
CA ALA A 131 -3.64 14.97 -0.38
C ALA A 131 -4.81 15.92 -0.64
N THR A 132 -5.49 16.35 0.42
CA THR A 132 -6.57 17.37 0.37
C THR A 132 -6.13 18.71 0.99
N THR A 133 -4.98 18.73 1.68
CA THR A 133 -4.37 19.92 2.24
C THR A 133 -2.88 19.98 1.92
N MET A 134 -2.32 21.18 1.93
CA MET A 134 -0.88 21.37 1.71
C MET A 134 -0.03 20.72 2.81
N GLU A 135 -0.53 20.67 4.04
CA GLU A 135 0.13 19.98 5.14
C GLU A 135 0.25 18.48 4.87
N GLN A 136 -0.84 17.82 4.46
CA GLN A 136 -0.82 16.41 4.07
C GLN A 136 0.13 16.16 2.90
N LEU A 137 0.13 17.03 1.89
CA LEU A 137 1.01 16.90 0.74
C LEU A 137 2.48 16.98 1.18
N LYS A 138 2.83 17.96 2.00
CA LYS A 138 4.17 18.11 2.56
C LYS A 138 4.59 16.87 3.37
N THR A 139 3.75 16.43 4.30
CA THR A 139 4.01 15.22 5.09
C THR A 139 4.28 14.00 4.19
N ASN A 140 3.44 13.80 3.16
CA ASN A 140 3.58 12.67 2.25
C ASN A 140 4.89 12.75 1.43
N ILE A 141 5.26 13.93 0.92
CA ILE A 141 6.51 14.12 0.18
C ILE A 141 7.74 13.91 1.09
N GLU A 142 7.67 14.39 2.33
CA GLU A 142 8.76 14.25 3.29
C GLU A 142 9.02 12.79 3.72
N SER A 143 8.12 11.84 3.39
CA SER A 143 8.33 10.41 3.63
C SER A 143 9.63 9.88 3.01
N VAL A 144 10.11 10.49 1.92
CA VAL A 144 11.39 10.10 1.27
C VAL A 144 12.60 10.26 2.18
N LYS A 145 12.50 11.12 3.20
CA LYS A 145 13.58 11.37 4.17
C LYS A 145 13.59 10.36 5.31
N VAL A 146 12.49 9.62 5.48
CA VAL A 146 12.34 8.63 6.56
C VAL A 146 13.23 7.43 6.24
N LYS A 147 13.84 6.87 7.27
CA LYS A 147 14.57 5.61 7.20
C LYS A 147 13.89 4.60 8.09
N LEU A 148 13.55 3.45 7.55
CA LEU A 148 13.00 2.34 8.32
C LEU A 148 14.14 1.41 8.71
N SER A 149 14.36 1.23 10.02
CA SER A 149 15.36 0.26 10.48
C SER A 149 14.87 -1.17 10.27
N GLU A 150 15.78 -2.14 10.30
CA GLU A 150 15.45 -3.57 10.17
C GLU A 150 14.45 -4.01 11.25
N GLU A 151 14.54 -3.45 12.46
CA GLU A 151 13.62 -3.72 13.55
C GLU A 151 12.21 -3.23 13.23
N VAL A 152 12.06 -2.02 12.67
CA VAL A 152 10.77 -1.47 12.22
C VAL A 152 10.16 -2.38 11.15
N ILE A 153 10.92 -2.75 10.14
CA ILE A 153 10.47 -3.65 9.07
C ILE A 153 10.06 -5.02 9.64
N LYS A 154 10.82 -5.57 10.57
CA LYS A 154 10.51 -6.83 11.25
C LYS A 154 9.19 -6.76 12.01
N GLU A 155 8.95 -5.67 12.75
CA GLU A 155 7.68 -5.48 13.48
C GLU A 155 6.50 -5.29 12.52
N ILE A 156 6.66 -4.52 11.44
CA ILE A 156 5.66 -4.40 10.37
C ILE A 156 5.32 -5.77 9.79
N ASN A 157 6.32 -6.58 9.48
CA ASN A 157 6.11 -7.93 8.95
C ASN A 157 5.43 -8.87 9.95
N ASN A 158 5.65 -8.71 11.25
CA ASN A 158 4.95 -9.48 12.28
C ASN A 158 3.47 -9.10 12.35
N VAL A 159 3.10 -7.83 12.19
CA VAL A 159 1.69 -7.42 12.09
C VAL A 159 1.02 -8.07 10.88
N GLN A 160 1.70 -8.11 9.72
CA GLN A 160 1.19 -8.77 8.52
C GLN A 160 0.96 -10.28 8.70
N LYS A 161 1.82 -10.96 9.48
CA LYS A 161 1.63 -12.39 9.79
C LYS A 161 0.38 -12.64 10.64
N ILE A 162 0.06 -11.74 11.56
CA ILE A 162 -1.11 -11.84 12.44
C ILE A 162 -2.40 -11.43 11.72
N TYR A 163 -2.32 -10.39 10.90
CA TYR A 163 -3.45 -9.81 10.15
C TYR A 163 -3.16 -9.76 8.65
N PRO A 164 -3.10 -10.91 7.95
CA PRO A 164 -2.74 -10.95 6.54
C PRO A 164 -3.80 -10.26 5.68
N ASN A 165 -3.38 -9.23 4.93
CA ASN A 165 -4.20 -8.51 3.96
C ASN A 165 -5.62 -8.16 4.48
N PRO A 166 -5.76 -7.41 5.56
CA PRO A 166 -7.09 -7.13 6.12
C PRO A 166 -8.00 -6.31 5.20
N CYS A 167 -7.44 -5.67 4.17
CA CYS A 167 -8.18 -4.84 3.20
C CYS A 167 -7.76 -5.14 1.74
N PRO A 168 -7.90 -6.38 1.25
CA PRO A 168 -7.54 -6.74 -0.12
C PRO A 168 -8.44 -6.08 -1.16
#